data_6f8f63aa1aa10768adf8699df728d934
#
_entry.id   6f8f63aa1aa10768adf8699df728d934
#
_cell.length_a   1.000
_cell.length_b   1.000
_cell.length_c   1.000
_cell.angle_alpha   90.00
_cell.angle_beta   90.00
_cell.angle_gamma   90.00
#
_symmetry.space_group_name_H-M   'P 1'
#
loop_
_entity.id
_entity.type
_entity.pdbx_description
1 polymer ?
#
loop_
_entity_poly.entity_id
_entity_poly.type
_entity_poly.pdbx_seq_one_letter_code
_entity_poly.pdbx_strand_id
1 'polypeptide(L)'
;MIKSNIRKKILDLRTKNKNIHKVDLDKIIKILTKEKIKVKSIGGYYPVNFEIDDLKLLEDLRKKNFDISLPVIKKDNQMDFYKWSKIEPLKINKYGIPEPITKKIIYPDVLLVPLVAYDLNLNRLGYGGGFYDRYINKISKIKKILTIGLAYSFQQIKKVPTNSFDKKLDCIVNEKEILI
;
A
#
# COMPACT_ATOMS: atom_id res chain seq x y z
N MET A 1 -2.52 -18.13 15.51
CA MET A 1 -3.45 -17.54 16.49
C MET A 1 -3.20 -16.05 16.75
N ILE A 2 -2.01 -15.59 17.11
CA ILE A 2 -1.78 -14.18 17.48
C ILE A 2 -2.08 -13.19 16.34
N LYS A 3 -1.54 -13.41 15.11
CA LYS A 3 -1.78 -12.51 13.97
C LYS A 3 -3.28 -12.41 13.57
N SER A 4 -4.05 -13.48 13.69
CA SER A 4 -5.49 -13.47 13.36
C SER A 4 -6.30 -12.62 14.34
N ASN A 5 -6.01 -12.71 15.63
CA ASN A 5 -6.70 -11.93 16.67
C ASN A 5 -6.42 -10.42 16.50
N ILE A 6 -5.16 -10.04 16.18
CA ILE A 6 -4.82 -8.65 15.90
C ILE A 6 -5.59 -8.15 14.68
N ARG A 7 -5.63 -8.92 13.57
CA ARG A 7 -6.40 -8.55 12.37
C ARG A 7 -7.87 -8.31 12.72
N LYS A 8 -8.52 -9.25 13.41
CA LYS A 8 -9.92 -9.13 13.79
C LYS A 8 -10.16 -7.83 14.58
N LYS A 9 -9.39 -7.60 15.64
CA LYS A 9 -9.51 -6.41 16.49
C LYS A 9 -9.37 -5.10 15.68
N ILE A 10 -8.36 -4.99 14.82
CA ILE A 10 -8.12 -3.77 14.06
C ILE A 10 -9.17 -3.56 12.97
N LEU A 11 -9.62 -4.62 12.30
CA LEU A 11 -10.69 -4.53 11.30
C LEU A 11 -12.01 -4.11 11.95
N ASP A 12 -12.34 -4.60 13.14
CA ASP A 12 -13.48 -4.15 13.92
C ASP A 12 -13.36 -2.66 14.31
N LEU A 13 -12.16 -2.19 14.65
CA LEU A 13 -11.91 -0.77 14.89
C LEU A 13 -12.10 0.08 13.62
N ARG A 14 -11.66 -0.41 12.46
CA ARG A 14 -11.89 0.29 11.18
C ARG A 14 -13.38 0.47 10.88
N THR A 15 -14.19 -0.59 11.06
CA THR A 15 -15.64 -0.52 10.82
C THR A 15 -16.34 0.50 11.73
N LYS A 16 -15.84 0.70 12.94
CA LYS A 16 -16.37 1.69 13.89
C LYS A 16 -15.93 3.12 13.57
N ASN A 17 -14.80 3.28 12.91
CA ASN A 17 -14.19 4.59 12.61
C ASN A 17 -14.27 4.93 11.10
N LYS A 18 -15.48 4.82 10.51
CA LYS A 18 -15.70 5.02 9.06
C LYS A 18 -15.48 6.46 8.57
N ASN A 19 -15.57 7.46 9.43
CA ASN A 19 -15.43 8.88 9.07
C ASN A 19 -13.97 9.31 9.12
N ILE A 20 -13.15 8.81 8.18
CA ILE A 20 -11.75 8.87 8.42
C ILE A 20 -10.99 9.73 7.43
N HIS A 21 -9.96 10.35 8.00
CA HIS A 21 -9.05 11.30 7.41
C HIS A 21 -8.39 10.74 6.15
N LYS A 22 -8.24 11.61 5.16
CA LYS A 22 -7.45 11.32 3.96
C LYS A 22 -5.97 11.52 4.28
N VAL A 23 -5.12 10.73 3.68
CA VAL A 23 -3.69 11.03 3.69
C VAL A 23 -3.44 12.27 2.88
N ASP A 24 -2.71 13.19 3.47
CA ASP A 24 -2.34 14.45 2.84
C ASP A 24 -1.32 14.21 1.72
N LEU A 25 -1.63 14.73 0.53
CA LEU A 25 -0.72 14.70 -0.62
C LEU A 25 0.64 15.33 -0.27
N ASP A 26 0.65 16.41 0.52
CA ASP A 26 1.88 17.12 0.89
C ASP A 26 2.82 16.26 1.72
N LYS A 27 2.29 15.36 2.57
CA LYS A 27 3.11 14.37 3.28
C LYS A 27 3.84 13.44 2.31
N ILE A 28 3.13 12.95 1.28
CA ILE A 28 3.73 12.08 0.26
C ILE A 28 4.77 12.85 -0.55
N ILE A 29 4.44 14.05 -1.05
CA ILE A 29 5.39 14.87 -1.81
C ILE A 29 6.65 15.17 -0.99
N LYS A 30 6.50 15.50 0.30
CA LYS A 30 7.63 15.72 1.22
C LYS A 30 8.56 14.51 1.31
N ILE A 31 8.02 13.29 1.32
CA ILE A 31 8.81 12.06 1.31
C ILE A 31 9.53 11.93 -0.04
N LEU A 32 8.80 12.07 -1.16
CA LEU A 32 9.35 11.91 -2.50
C LEU A 32 10.48 12.89 -2.80
N THR A 33 10.38 14.13 -2.31
CA THR A 33 11.42 15.16 -2.51
C THR A 33 12.68 14.92 -1.69
N LYS A 34 12.58 14.21 -0.56
CA LYS A 34 13.75 13.85 0.26
C LYS A 34 14.54 12.66 -0.30
N GLU A 35 13.89 11.83 -1.09
CA GLU A 35 14.51 10.64 -1.64
C GLU A 35 15.50 10.97 -2.76
N LYS A 36 16.68 10.32 -2.71
CA LYS A 36 17.74 10.48 -3.74
C LYS A 36 17.47 9.66 -5.01
N ILE A 37 16.31 9.04 -5.15
CA ILE A 37 15.91 8.29 -6.34
C ILE A 37 15.02 9.14 -7.24
N LYS A 38 15.23 9.02 -8.55
CA LYS A 38 14.34 9.66 -9.53
C LYS A 38 13.02 8.91 -9.60
N VAL A 39 12.02 9.37 -8.87
CA VAL A 39 10.68 8.79 -8.88
C VAL A 39 9.94 9.20 -10.16
N LYS A 40 9.47 8.21 -10.93
CA LYS A 40 8.64 8.41 -12.14
C LYS A 40 7.29 7.69 -12.01
N SER A 41 7.23 6.63 -11.23
CA SER A 41 6.07 5.74 -11.16
C SER A 41 5.71 5.36 -9.73
N ILE A 42 4.40 5.29 -9.47
CA ILE A 42 3.84 5.01 -8.16
C ILE A 42 2.82 3.89 -8.29
N GLY A 43 2.97 2.86 -7.49
CA GLY A 43 2.00 1.79 -7.31
C GLY A 43 1.14 2.08 -6.08
N GLY A 44 -0.17 2.13 -6.29
CA GLY A 44 -1.14 2.22 -5.20
C GLY A 44 -1.90 0.92 -5.01
N TYR A 45 -3.10 1.00 -4.44
CA TYR A 45 -3.99 -0.14 -4.28
C TYR A 45 -5.45 0.30 -4.49
N TYR A 46 -6.34 -0.66 -4.66
CA TYR A 46 -7.77 -0.39 -4.59
C TYR A 46 -8.23 -0.64 -3.16
N PRO A 47 -8.74 0.38 -2.43
CA PRO A 47 -9.03 0.26 -1.00
C PRO A 47 -10.17 -0.72 -0.73
N VAL A 48 -9.98 -1.58 0.28
CA VAL A 48 -10.96 -2.54 0.77
C VAL A 48 -11.06 -2.48 2.29
N ASN A 49 -12.17 -2.98 2.85
CA ASN A 49 -12.36 -3.08 4.30
C ASN A 49 -12.03 -1.78 5.05
N PHE A 50 -12.50 -0.65 4.54
CA PHE A 50 -12.27 0.69 5.11
C PHE A 50 -10.77 1.05 5.24
N GLU A 51 -9.93 0.62 4.33
CA GLU A 51 -8.57 1.14 4.18
C GLU A 51 -8.59 2.63 3.85
N ILE A 52 -7.44 3.27 4.01
CA ILE A 52 -7.28 4.63 3.51
C ILE A 52 -7.53 4.62 2.00
N ASP A 53 -8.46 5.48 1.55
CA ASP A 53 -8.72 5.66 0.13
C ASP A 53 -7.58 6.49 -0.49
N ASP A 54 -6.70 5.81 -1.21
CA ASP A 54 -5.58 6.40 -1.94
C ASP A 54 -5.92 6.77 -3.40
N LEU A 55 -7.11 6.41 -3.91
CA LEU A 55 -7.46 6.64 -5.32
C LEU A 55 -7.44 8.13 -5.70
N LYS A 56 -7.91 9.01 -4.81
CA LYS A 56 -7.80 10.46 -5.03
C LYS A 56 -6.35 10.93 -4.99
N LEU A 57 -5.57 10.44 -4.05
CA LEU A 57 -4.14 10.73 -3.93
C LEU A 57 -3.40 10.28 -5.20
N LEU A 58 -3.68 9.09 -5.71
CA LEU A 58 -3.10 8.57 -6.96
C LEU A 58 -3.44 9.46 -8.16
N GLU A 59 -4.70 9.94 -8.26
CA GLU A 59 -5.11 10.85 -9.33
C GLU A 59 -4.40 12.21 -9.22
N ASP A 60 -4.22 12.75 -8.02
CA ASP A 60 -3.50 14.00 -7.81
C ASP A 60 -2.00 13.84 -8.12
N LEU A 61 -1.40 12.68 -7.81
CA LEU A 61 -0.03 12.33 -8.22
C LEU A 61 0.09 12.17 -9.75
N ARG A 62 -0.92 11.58 -10.41
CA ARG A 62 -0.98 11.49 -11.87
C ARG A 62 -0.97 12.87 -12.53
N LYS A 63 -1.70 13.84 -11.98
CA LYS A 63 -1.68 15.24 -12.45
C LYS A 63 -0.31 15.92 -12.30
N LYS A 64 0.52 15.40 -11.41
CA LYS A 64 1.93 15.80 -11.25
C LYS A 64 2.90 15.00 -12.13
N ASN A 65 2.39 14.34 -13.17
CA ASN A 65 3.13 13.55 -14.17
C ASN A 65 3.80 12.28 -13.64
N PHE A 66 3.31 11.68 -12.55
CA PHE A 66 3.71 10.33 -12.18
C PHE A 66 2.89 9.28 -12.96
N ASP A 67 3.56 8.21 -13.43
CA ASP A 67 2.87 7.02 -13.93
C ASP A 67 2.25 6.24 -12.77
N ILE A 68 0.95 6.04 -12.81
CA ILE A 68 0.21 5.35 -11.74
C ILE A 68 -0.10 3.92 -12.15
N SER A 69 -0.04 3.01 -11.16
CA SER A 69 -0.34 1.61 -11.35
C SER A 69 -1.10 1.03 -10.14
N LEU A 70 -1.93 0.02 -10.41
CA LEU A 70 -2.63 -0.78 -9.39
C LEU A 70 -2.24 -2.25 -9.52
N PRO A 71 -2.35 -3.03 -8.42
CA PRO A 71 -1.99 -4.42 -8.41
C PRO A 71 -3.00 -5.28 -9.17
N VAL A 72 -2.49 -6.27 -9.89
CA VAL A 72 -3.26 -7.35 -10.52
C VAL A 72 -2.77 -8.67 -9.94
N ILE A 73 -3.70 -9.45 -9.40
CA ILE A 73 -3.42 -10.75 -8.80
C ILE A 73 -3.15 -11.80 -9.89
N LYS A 74 -2.08 -12.54 -9.72
CA LYS A 74 -1.66 -13.65 -10.58
C LYS A 74 -1.89 -15.00 -9.90
N LYS A 75 -1.59 -16.08 -10.64
CA LYS A 75 -1.52 -17.43 -10.06
C LYS A 75 -0.50 -17.50 -8.91
N ASP A 76 -0.61 -18.50 -8.06
CA ASP A 76 0.31 -18.77 -6.95
C ASP A 76 0.52 -17.60 -6.00
N ASN A 77 -0.55 -16.81 -5.78
CA ASN A 77 -0.55 -15.61 -4.94
C ASN A 77 0.55 -14.59 -5.32
N GLN A 78 0.99 -14.60 -6.57
CA GLN A 78 1.83 -13.53 -7.12
C GLN A 78 0.99 -12.31 -7.47
N MET A 79 1.63 -11.15 -7.59
CA MET A 79 0.98 -9.96 -8.11
C MET A 79 1.99 -9.13 -8.92
N ASP A 80 1.47 -8.38 -9.89
CA ASP A 80 2.22 -7.38 -10.65
C ASP A 80 1.42 -6.08 -10.68
N PHE A 81 2.10 -4.97 -10.94
CA PHE A 81 1.46 -3.67 -11.05
C PHE A 81 1.22 -3.32 -12.51
N TYR A 82 0.01 -2.86 -12.82
CA TYR A 82 -0.40 -2.49 -14.17
C TYR A 82 -0.78 -1.03 -14.23
N LYS A 83 -0.44 -0.37 -15.35
CA LYS A 83 -0.80 1.04 -15.57
C LYS A 83 -2.29 1.24 -15.31
N TRP A 84 -2.60 2.33 -14.66
CA TRP A 84 -3.98 2.69 -14.34
C TRP A 84 -4.17 4.21 -14.36
N SER A 85 -5.37 4.61 -14.77
CA SER A 85 -5.92 5.95 -14.58
C SER A 85 -7.41 5.85 -14.25
N LYS A 86 -7.97 6.89 -13.66
CA LYS A 86 -9.38 6.90 -13.22
C LYS A 86 -10.39 6.62 -14.33
N ILE A 87 -10.03 6.92 -15.59
CA ILE A 87 -10.90 6.71 -16.75
C ILE A 87 -10.78 5.30 -17.35
N GLU A 88 -9.79 4.51 -16.93
CA GLU A 88 -9.60 3.15 -17.43
C GLU A 88 -10.52 2.18 -16.70
N PRO A 89 -11.15 1.24 -17.43
CA PRO A 89 -12.04 0.27 -16.81
C PRO A 89 -11.28 -0.70 -15.93
N LEU A 90 -11.96 -1.18 -14.89
CA LEU A 90 -11.48 -2.19 -13.97
C LEU A 90 -12.33 -3.44 -14.08
N LYS A 91 -11.77 -4.60 -13.79
CA LYS A 91 -12.50 -5.86 -13.58
C LYS A 91 -12.41 -6.28 -12.12
N ILE A 92 -13.39 -7.04 -11.66
CA ILE A 92 -13.39 -7.61 -10.32
C ILE A 92 -12.60 -8.92 -10.34
N ASN A 93 -11.63 -9.06 -9.44
CA ASN A 93 -10.84 -10.28 -9.28
C ASN A 93 -11.53 -11.31 -8.35
N LYS A 94 -10.92 -12.47 -8.15
CA LYS A 94 -11.44 -13.56 -7.30
C LYS A 94 -11.63 -13.20 -5.81
N TYR A 95 -11.08 -12.08 -5.35
CA TYR A 95 -11.24 -11.56 -3.99
C TYR A 95 -12.28 -10.43 -3.90
N GLY A 96 -13.00 -10.15 -5.00
CA GLY A 96 -13.96 -9.05 -5.06
C GLY A 96 -13.32 -7.66 -5.18
N ILE A 97 -12.02 -7.58 -5.51
CA ILE A 97 -11.26 -6.33 -5.59
C ILE A 97 -11.14 -5.88 -7.05
N PRO A 98 -11.47 -4.62 -7.37
CA PRO A 98 -11.22 -4.05 -8.69
C PRO A 98 -9.74 -4.04 -9.05
N GLU A 99 -9.40 -4.48 -10.26
CA GLU A 99 -8.03 -4.48 -10.79
C GLU A 99 -8.01 -4.06 -12.26
N PRO A 100 -6.91 -3.43 -12.76
CA PRO A 100 -6.79 -3.02 -14.16
C PRO A 100 -6.94 -4.17 -15.16
N ILE A 101 -7.58 -3.90 -16.28
CA ILE A 101 -7.65 -4.84 -17.43
C ILE A 101 -6.56 -4.60 -18.47
N THR A 102 -5.84 -3.48 -18.39
CA THR A 102 -4.71 -3.16 -19.26
C THR A 102 -3.64 -4.26 -19.18
N LYS A 103 -2.83 -4.39 -20.23
CA LYS A 103 -1.68 -5.32 -20.24
C LYS A 103 -0.33 -4.64 -19.96
N LYS A 104 -0.32 -3.32 -19.75
CA LYS A 104 0.90 -2.56 -19.54
C LYS A 104 1.39 -2.69 -18.10
N ILE A 105 2.40 -3.53 -17.88
CA ILE A 105 3.08 -3.70 -16.59
C ILE A 105 3.94 -2.46 -16.29
N ILE A 106 3.92 -2.01 -15.04
CA ILE A 106 4.80 -1.00 -14.48
C ILE A 106 5.54 -1.61 -13.28
N TYR A 107 6.83 -1.35 -13.21
CA TYR A 107 7.63 -1.62 -12.00
C TYR A 107 7.76 -0.32 -11.21
N PRO A 108 6.91 -0.07 -10.19
CA PRO A 108 6.86 1.21 -9.49
C PRO A 108 8.19 1.56 -8.82
N ASP A 109 8.53 2.86 -8.78
CA ASP A 109 9.63 3.38 -7.97
C ASP A 109 9.21 3.52 -6.51
N VAL A 110 7.92 3.77 -6.29
CA VAL A 110 7.29 3.92 -4.98
C VAL A 110 6.07 3.00 -4.89
N LEU A 111 5.93 2.30 -3.77
CA LEU A 111 4.74 1.53 -3.44
C LEU A 111 4.00 2.18 -2.26
N LEU A 112 2.75 2.53 -2.47
CA LEU A 112 1.81 2.76 -1.39
C LEU A 112 1.27 1.39 -0.95
N VAL A 113 1.47 1.05 0.31
CA VAL A 113 1.22 -0.30 0.83
C VAL A 113 0.07 -0.27 1.84
N PRO A 114 -1.05 -0.97 1.57
CA PRO A 114 -2.12 -1.11 2.55
C PRO A 114 -1.68 -2.05 3.67
N LEU A 115 -2.20 -1.80 4.87
CA LEU A 115 -1.87 -2.62 6.03
C LEU A 115 -3.01 -2.67 7.05
N VAL A 116 -3.04 -3.71 7.86
CA VAL A 116 -4.01 -3.86 8.95
C VAL A 116 -3.49 -3.23 10.23
N ALA A 117 -2.23 -3.48 10.59
CA ALA A 117 -1.58 -2.91 11.77
C ALA A 117 -0.10 -2.65 11.49
N TYR A 118 0.51 -1.78 12.29
CA TYR A 118 1.94 -1.48 12.22
C TYR A 118 2.52 -1.19 13.61
N ASP A 119 3.85 -1.19 13.71
CA ASP A 119 4.59 -0.77 14.89
C ASP A 119 5.62 0.32 14.57
N LEU A 120 6.23 0.88 15.62
CA LEU A 120 7.25 1.94 15.51
C LEU A 120 8.55 1.49 14.83
N ASN A 121 8.76 0.18 14.66
CA ASN A 121 9.89 -0.37 13.91
C ASN A 121 9.56 -0.56 12.41
N LEU A 122 8.45 0.03 11.92
CA LEU A 122 7.96 -0.05 10.54
C LEU A 122 7.60 -1.47 10.07
N ASN A 123 7.41 -2.40 11.01
CA ASN A 123 6.84 -3.69 10.69
C ASN A 123 5.34 -3.54 10.43
N ARG A 124 4.83 -4.28 9.45
CA ARG A 124 3.42 -4.27 9.12
C ARG A 124 2.76 -5.64 9.23
N LEU A 125 1.49 -5.64 9.57
CA LEU A 125 0.61 -6.78 9.48
C LEU A 125 -0.38 -6.55 8.33
N GLY A 126 -0.28 -7.35 7.28
CA GLY A 126 -1.27 -7.39 6.19
C GLY A 126 -2.40 -8.39 6.45
N TYR A 127 -3.24 -8.62 5.44
CA TYR A 127 -4.40 -9.55 5.51
C TYR A 127 -4.03 -11.03 5.58
N GLY A 128 -2.75 -11.39 5.34
CA GLY A 128 -2.25 -12.75 5.46
C GLY A 128 -1.97 -13.47 4.13
N GLY A 129 -2.29 -12.88 2.98
CA GLY A 129 -2.00 -13.44 1.67
C GLY A 129 -0.52 -13.34 1.24
N GLY A 130 0.29 -12.50 1.90
CA GLY A 130 1.71 -12.30 1.63
C GLY A 130 2.05 -11.68 0.26
N PHE A 131 1.06 -11.08 -0.42
CA PHE A 131 1.24 -10.52 -1.77
C PHE A 131 2.32 -9.44 -1.82
N TYR A 132 2.25 -8.47 -0.91
CA TYR A 132 3.21 -7.38 -0.86
C TYR A 132 4.60 -7.83 -0.44
N ASP A 133 4.73 -8.80 0.48
CA ASP A 133 6.05 -9.32 0.90
C ASP A 133 6.75 -10.00 -0.27
N ARG A 134 6.01 -10.83 -1.03
CA ARG A 134 6.55 -11.46 -2.25
C ARG A 134 6.89 -10.46 -3.32
N TYR A 135 6.01 -9.46 -3.56
CA TYR A 135 6.25 -8.45 -4.57
C TYR A 135 7.46 -7.57 -4.23
N ILE A 136 7.55 -7.07 -3.00
CA ILE A 136 8.69 -6.29 -2.53
C ILE A 136 9.98 -7.09 -2.66
N ASN A 137 9.98 -8.38 -2.27
CA ASN A 137 11.13 -9.25 -2.43
C ASN A 137 11.51 -9.51 -3.90
N LYS A 138 10.53 -9.59 -4.80
CA LYS A 138 10.75 -9.71 -6.25
C LYS A 138 11.37 -8.45 -6.82
N ILE A 139 10.75 -7.30 -6.56
CA ILE A 139 11.15 -6.04 -7.21
C ILE A 139 12.47 -5.48 -6.65
N SER A 140 12.77 -5.70 -5.37
CA SER A 140 14.02 -5.26 -4.74
C SER A 140 15.28 -5.93 -5.32
N LYS A 141 15.11 -7.05 -6.04
CA LYS A 141 16.18 -7.69 -6.82
C LYS A 141 16.43 -7.02 -8.17
N ILE A 142 15.49 -6.23 -8.65
CA ILE A 142 15.54 -5.58 -9.98
C ILE A 142 15.95 -4.12 -9.82
N LYS A 143 15.41 -3.42 -8.81
CA LYS A 143 15.65 -2.01 -8.58
C LYS A 143 15.40 -1.61 -7.13
N LYS A 144 15.98 -0.49 -6.70
CA LYS A 144 15.61 0.15 -5.44
C LYS A 144 14.17 0.67 -5.55
N ILE A 145 13.35 0.36 -4.56
CA ILE A 145 11.98 0.88 -4.42
C ILE A 145 11.83 1.55 -3.07
N LEU A 146 10.91 2.50 -3.00
CA LEU A 146 10.49 3.12 -1.74
C LEU A 146 9.11 2.57 -1.36
N THR A 147 8.97 2.07 -0.13
CA THR A 147 7.74 1.48 0.37
C THR A 147 7.12 2.36 1.44
N ILE A 148 5.93 2.90 1.18
CA ILE A 148 5.20 3.81 2.07
C ILE A 148 3.93 3.13 2.54
N GLY A 149 3.85 2.80 3.82
CA GLY A 149 2.62 2.29 4.41
C GLY A 149 1.59 3.41 4.59
N LEU A 150 0.35 3.16 4.18
CA LEU A 150 -0.77 4.06 4.47
C LEU A 150 -1.62 3.44 5.57
N ALA A 151 -1.78 4.15 6.68
CA ALA A 151 -2.47 3.64 7.85
C ALA A 151 -3.16 4.75 8.62
N TYR A 152 -4.13 4.39 9.44
CA TYR A 152 -4.66 5.28 10.47
C TYR A 152 -3.83 5.15 11.75
N SER A 153 -3.71 6.23 12.52
CA SER A 153 -2.93 6.21 13.75
C SER A 153 -3.39 5.14 14.74
N PHE A 154 -4.68 4.83 14.80
CA PHE A 154 -5.21 3.78 15.68
C PHE A 154 -4.81 2.35 15.28
N GLN A 155 -4.23 2.15 14.08
CA GLN A 155 -3.70 0.86 13.64
C GLN A 155 -2.32 0.56 14.20
N GLN A 156 -1.72 1.52 14.90
CA GLN A 156 -0.45 1.33 15.60
C GLN A 156 -0.62 0.39 16.78
N ILE A 157 0.27 -0.59 16.88
CA ILE A 157 0.34 -1.54 18.00
C ILE A 157 1.76 -1.57 18.57
N LYS A 158 1.92 -2.03 19.80
CA LYS A 158 3.22 -2.07 20.48
C LYS A 158 4.27 -2.87 19.70
N LYS A 159 3.88 -4.01 19.13
CA LYS A 159 4.79 -4.89 18.37
C LYS A 159 3.99 -5.74 17.38
N VAL A 160 4.35 -5.71 16.12
CA VAL A 160 3.82 -6.62 15.08
C VAL A 160 4.57 -7.95 15.17
N PRO A 161 3.87 -9.09 15.28
CA PRO A 161 4.52 -10.39 15.19
C PRO A 161 5.05 -10.60 13.77
N THR A 162 6.36 -10.77 13.63
CA THR A 162 7.04 -10.94 12.33
C THR A 162 7.67 -12.33 12.18
N ASN A 163 7.94 -12.72 10.95
CA ASN A 163 8.76 -13.87 10.59
C ASN A 163 9.80 -13.47 9.53
N SER A 164 10.63 -14.40 9.08
CA SER A 164 11.72 -14.13 8.13
C SER A 164 11.26 -13.67 6.74
N PHE A 165 10.00 -13.90 6.37
CA PHE A 165 9.44 -13.49 5.07
C PHE A 165 8.82 -12.09 5.11
N ASP A 166 8.44 -11.61 6.29
CA ASP A 166 7.81 -10.29 6.44
C ASP A 166 8.83 -9.18 6.12
N LYS A 167 8.45 -8.21 5.28
CA LYS A 167 9.31 -7.09 4.88
C LYS A 167 8.90 -5.83 5.65
N LYS A 168 9.88 -5.14 6.22
CA LYS A 168 9.67 -3.79 6.77
C LYS A 168 9.36 -2.80 5.66
N LEU A 169 8.69 -1.72 6.03
CA LEU A 169 8.50 -0.56 5.17
C LEU A 169 9.61 0.47 5.40
N ASP A 170 9.80 1.36 4.43
CA ASP A 170 10.75 2.48 4.56
C ASP A 170 10.15 3.61 5.39
N CYS A 171 8.83 3.82 5.30
CA CYS A 171 8.10 4.73 6.16
C CYS A 171 6.61 4.37 6.25
N ILE A 172 5.91 4.95 7.21
CA ILE A 172 4.46 4.86 7.38
C ILE A 172 3.89 6.26 7.52
N VAL A 173 2.83 6.53 6.77
CA VAL A 173 2.10 7.81 6.80
C VAL A 173 0.71 7.56 7.37
N ASN A 174 0.36 8.30 8.38
CA ASN A 174 -0.99 8.35 8.93
C ASN A 174 -1.53 9.79 8.94
N GLU A 175 -2.75 10.00 9.42
CA GLU A 175 -3.38 11.33 9.46
C GLU A 175 -2.62 12.31 10.34
N LYS A 176 -1.84 11.82 11.31
CA LYS A 176 -1.11 12.66 12.27
C LYS A 176 0.31 12.96 11.82
N GLU A 177 1.06 11.93 11.41
CA GLU A 177 2.51 12.00 11.27
C GLU A 177 3.08 11.12 10.14
N ILE A 178 4.38 11.29 9.91
CA ILE A 178 5.22 10.42 9.07
C ILE A 178 6.20 9.71 10.00
N LEU A 179 6.16 8.40 10.05
CA LEU A 179 7.11 7.54 10.75
C LEU A 179 8.20 7.08 9.76
N ILE A 180 9.46 7.26 10.11
CA ILE A 180 10.66 6.91 9.31
C ILE A 180 11.61 6.08 10.13
#